data_2585bf78a29c844ae27a3f718a12d26f
#
_entry.id   2585bf78a29c844ae27a3f718a12d26f
#
_cell.length_a   1.000
_cell.length_b   1.000
_cell.length_c   1.000
_cell.angle_alpha   90.00
_cell.angle_beta   90.00
_cell.angle_gamma   90.00
#
_symmetry.space_group_name_H-M   'P 1'
#
loop_
_entity.id
_entity.type
_entity.pdbx_description
1 polymer ?
#
loop_
_entity_poly.entity_id
_entity_poly.type
_entity_poly.pdbx_seq_one_letter_code
_entity_poly.pdbx_strand_id
1 'polypeptide(L)'
;MNYMKTELQVPSDLRFLSIVENWLLSSLEVELGEHIDWPRQSNRLRLVLAEAYSNVIRHAHRDKPNLPVLVRLDVENRDIALEIWDHGNGYEMDTYNPPQPEAKQESGYGWLIMSRLMDRVDYKLQIDGRNCLKLEASLPEKA
;
A
#
# COMPACT_ATOMS: atom_id res chain seq x y z
N MET A 1 21.98 -6.53 -11.12
CA MET A 1 21.16 -6.45 -9.90
C MET A 1 20.35 -5.18 -9.94
N ASN A 2 19.02 -5.31 -9.91
CA ASN A 2 18.11 -4.16 -9.95
C ASN A 2 17.89 -3.66 -8.53
N TYR A 3 18.21 -2.38 -8.32
CA TYR A 3 17.96 -1.73 -7.03
C TYR A 3 17.48 -0.31 -7.27
N MET A 4 16.36 0.05 -6.64
CA MET A 4 15.79 1.38 -6.78
C MET A 4 15.06 1.77 -5.50
N LYS A 5 15.17 3.04 -5.14
CA LYS A 5 14.35 3.66 -4.09
C LYS A 5 13.71 4.92 -4.67
N THR A 6 12.43 5.07 -4.43
CA THR A 6 11.71 6.29 -4.80
C THR A 6 10.61 6.57 -3.80
N GLU A 7 10.19 7.82 -3.71
CA GLU A 7 9.13 8.20 -2.78
C GLU A 7 8.26 9.29 -3.37
N LEU A 8 7.03 9.38 -2.87
CA LEU A 8 6.05 10.36 -3.28
C LEU A 8 5.27 10.82 -2.06
N GLN A 9 5.12 12.14 -1.90
CA GLN A 9 4.29 12.69 -0.83
C GLN A 9 3.06 13.34 -1.45
N VAL A 10 1.88 13.00 -0.92
CA VAL A 10 0.59 13.50 -1.40
C VAL A 10 -0.28 13.91 -0.22
N PRO A 11 -1.29 14.77 -0.46
CA PRO A 11 -2.28 15.07 0.58
C PRO A 11 -3.12 13.84 0.93
N SER A 12 -3.75 13.88 2.10
CA SER A 12 -4.67 12.84 2.55
C SER A 12 -6.04 13.02 1.89
N ASP A 13 -6.11 12.70 0.61
CA ASP A 13 -7.28 12.93 -0.25
C ASP A 13 -7.37 11.80 -1.27
N LEU A 14 -8.52 11.11 -1.32
CA LEU A 14 -8.72 9.98 -2.23
C LEU A 14 -8.57 10.35 -3.71
N ARG A 15 -8.72 11.61 -4.07
CA ARG A 15 -8.51 12.06 -5.46
C ARG A 15 -7.08 11.86 -5.94
N PHE A 16 -6.13 11.72 -5.01
CA PHE A 16 -4.73 11.49 -5.35
C PHE A 16 -4.37 10.02 -5.53
N LEU A 17 -5.33 9.11 -5.32
CA LEU A 17 -5.06 7.67 -5.46
C LEU A 17 -4.53 7.32 -6.85
N SER A 18 -5.11 7.86 -7.90
CA SER A 18 -4.66 7.57 -9.27
C SER A 18 -3.23 8.04 -9.52
N ILE A 19 -2.84 9.16 -8.92
CA ILE A 19 -1.46 9.67 -9.02
C ILE A 19 -0.49 8.71 -8.34
N VAL A 20 -0.85 8.24 -7.14
CA VAL A 20 -0.03 7.28 -6.40
C VAL A 20 0.10 5.96 -7.16
N GLU A 21 -1.01 5.46 -7.71
CA GLU A 21 -1.00 4.24 -8.53
C GLU A 21 -0.09 4.38 -9.75
N ASN A 22 -0.23 5.48 -10.48
CA ASN A 22 0.57 5.71 -11.69
C ASN A 22 2.07 5.83 -11.36
N TRP A 23 2.39 6.52 -10.27
CA TRP A 23 3.78 6.61 -9.79
C TRP A 23 4.35 5.23 -9.48
N LEU A 24 3.60 4.42 -8.73
CA LEU A 24 4.05 3.08 -8.35
C LEU A 24 4.30 2.20 -9.57
N LEU A 25 3.31 2.10 -10.45
CA LEU A 25 3.40 1.22 -11.61
C LEU A 25 4.44 1.69 -12.62
N SER A 26 4.52 2.99 -12.87
CA SER A 26 5.53 3.55 -13.77
C SER A 26 6.96 3.31 -13.23
N SER A 27 7.15 3.49 -11.93
CA SER A 27 8.45 3.26 -11.29
C SER A 27 8.87 1.80 -11.44
N LEU A 28 7.95 0.87 -11.20
CA LEU A 28 8.22 -0.55 -11.32
C LEU A 28 8.48 -0.97 -12.78
N GLU A 29 7.71 -0.45 -13.72
CA GLU A 29 7.90 -0.76 -15.13
C GLU A 29 9.27 -0.29 -15.63
N VAL A 30 9.72 0.88 -15.22
CA VAL A 30 11.04 1.39 -15.59
C VAL A 30 12.13 0.48 -15.04
N GLU A 31 12.00 0.07 -13.78
CA GLU A 31 13.05 -0.72 -13.13
C GLU A 31 13.06 -2.18 -13.57
N LEU A 32 11.91 -2.81 -13.69
CA LEU A 32 11.80 -4.25 -13.94
C LEU A 32 11.52 -4.61 -15.41
N GLY A 33 11.05 -3.65 -16.21
CA GLY A 33 10.90 -3.84 -17.64
C GLY A 33 9.97 -4.97 -18.02
N GLU A 34 10.35 -5.72 -19.04
CA GLU A 34 9.52 -6.76 -19.65
C GLU A 34 9.53 -8.09 -18.90
N HIS A 35 10.23 -8.18 -17.79
CA HIS A 35 10.33 -9.42 -17.02
C HIS A 35 9.07 -9.78 -16.25
N ILE A 36 8.12 -8.86 -16.18
CA ILE A 36 6.91 -8.99 -15.37
C ILE A 36 5.66 -8.97 -16.23
N ASP A 37 4.68 -9.78 -15.86
CA ASP A 37 3.34 -9.74 -16.47
C ASP A 37 2.57 -8.54 -15.89
N TRP A 38 2.71 -7.37 -16.53
CA TRP A 38 2.14 -6.14 -16.00
C TRP A 38 0.63 -6.13 -15.90
N PRO A 39 -0.14 -6.64 -16.87
CA PRO A 39 -1.60 -6.65 -16.68
C PRO A 39 -2.03 -7.36 -15.39
N ARG A 40 -1.38 -8.47 -15.07
CA ARG A 40 -1.69 -9.23 -13.86
C ARG A 40 -1.18 -8.52 -12.60
N GLN A 41 0.07 -8.10 -12.60
CA GLN A 41 0.66 -7.46 -11.42
C GLN A 41 0.11 -6.07 -11.17
N SER A 42 -0.25 -5.33 -12.22
CA SER A 42 -0.88 -4.02 -12.07
C SER A 42 -2.21 -4.12 -11.34
N ASN A 43 -3.05 -5.10 -11.70
CA ASN A 43 -4.34 -5.29 -11.02
C ASN A 43 -4.14 -5.64 -9.55
N ARG A 44 -3.20 -6.52 -9.26
CA ARG A 44 -2.84 -6.90 -7.89
C ARG A 44 -2.42 -5.69 -7.07
N LEU A 45 -1.47 -4.92 -7.58
CA LEU A 45 -0.91 -3.78 -6.86
C LEU A 45 -1.90 -2.62 -6.71
N ARG A 46 -2.77 -2.41 -7.70
CA ARG A 46 -3.82 -1.39 -7.60
C ARG A 46 -4.80 -1.70 -6.47
N LEU A 47 -5.21 -2.97 -6.34
CA LEU A 47 -6.10 -3.39 -5.26
C LEU A 47 -5.47 -3.16 -3.90
N VAL A 48 -4.22 -3.58 -3.73
CA VAL A 48 -3.49 -3.40 -2.46
C VAL A 48 -3.35 -1.92 -2.13
N LEU A 49 -2.92 -1.12 -3.10
CA LEU A 49 -2.68 0.29 -2.87
C LEU A 49 -3.97 1.05 -2.56
N ALA A 50 -5.07 0.73 -3.25
CA ALA A 50 -6.36 1.35 -2.99
C ALA A 50 -6.81 1.09 -1.55
N GLU A 51 -6.67 -0.14 -1.06
CA GLU A 51 -7.01 -0.46 0.32
C GLU A 51 -6.08 0.24 1.32
N ALA A 52 -4.78 0.19 1.08
CA ALA A 52 -3.81 0.78 1.98
C ALA A 52 -3.96 2.30 2.08
N TYR A 53 -4.10 2.96 0.94
CA TYR A 53 -4.22 4.42 0.90
C TYR A 53 -5.56 4.90 1.49
N SER A 54 -6.66 4.23 1.13
CA SER A 54 -7.97 4.59 1.67
C SER A 54 -8.07 4.36 3.17
N ASN A 55 -7.38 3.36 3.71
CA ASN A 55 -7.32 3.13 5.15
C ASN A 55 -6.67 4.30 5.90
N VAL A 56 -5.60 4.86 5.35
CA VAL A 56 -4.96 6.04 5.94
C VAL A 56 -5.97 7.19 6.01
N ILE A 57 -6.68 7.45 4.92
CA ILE A 57 -7.60 8.58 4.84
C ILE A 57 -8.80 8.38 5.76
N ARG A 58 -9.40 7.19 5.76
CA ARG A 58 -10.61 6.92 6.53
C ARG A 58 -10.36 6.76 8.03
N HIS A 59 -9.19 6.23 8.40
CA HIS A 59 -8.93 5.85 9.79
C HIS A 59 -7.83 6.69 10.44
N ALA A 60 -6.63 6.73 9.85
CA ALA A 60 -5.50 7.42 10.48
C ALA A 60 -5.61 8.93 10.38
N HIS A 61 -6.03 9.46 9.24
CA HIS A 61 -6.16 10.90 8.98
C HIS A 61 -7.61 11.37 8.96
N ARG A 62 -8.47 10.71 9.72
CA ARG A 62 -9.89 11.06 9.78
C ARG A 62 -10.06 12.54 10.12
N ASP A 63 -10.82 13.26 9.29
CA ASP A 63 -11.07 14.69 9.42
C ASP A 63 -9.78 15.56 9.41
N LYS A 64 -8.69 15.04 8.86
CA LYS A 64 -7.41 15.75 8.79
C LYS A 64 -6.85 15.70 7.37
N PRO A 65 -7.53 16.32 6.38
CA PRO A 65 -7.10 16.22 4.98
C PRO A 65 -5.78 16.91 4.67
N ASN A 66 -5.30 17.77 5.56
CA ASN A 66 -4.05 18.49 5.36
C ASN A 66 -2.80 17.69 5.78
N LEU A 67 -2.98 16.55 6.44
CA LEU A 67 -1.84 15.72 6.81
C LEU A 67 -1.27 15.03 5.57
N PRO A 68 0.04 15.07 5.38
CA PRO A 68 0.65 14.41 4.22
C PRO A 68 0.71 12.90 4.40
N VAL A 69 0.63 12.19 3.27
CA VAL A 69 0.90 10.76 3.20
C VAL A 69 2.17 10.58 2.40
N LEU A 70 3.15 9.93 3.00
CA LEU A 70 4.41 9.61 2.33
C LEU A 70 4.38 8.15 1.90
N VAL A 71 4.58 7.91 0.62
CA VAL A 71 4.65 6.56 0.06
C VAL A 71 6.08 6.32 -0.44
N ARG A 72 6.69 5.22 0.00
CA ARG A 72 8.06 4.87 -0.37
C ARG A 72 8.07 3.50 -1.03
N LEU A 73 8.88 3.37 -2.06
CA LEU A 73 9.05 2.11 -2.79
C LEU A 73 10.53 1.75 -2.81
N ASP A 74 10.83 0.55 -2.33
CA ASP A 74 12.15 -0.06 -2.45
C ASP A 74 12.03 -1.28 -3.35
N VAL A 75 12.92 -1.37 -4.32
CA VAL A 75 12.99 -2.52 -5.22
C VAL A 75 14.40 -3.10 -5.18
N GLU A 76 14.48 -4.39 -4.92
CA GLU A 76 15.73 -5.14 -5.02
C GLU A 76 15.45 -6.40 -5.82
N ASN A 77 16.01 -6.46 -7.04
CA ASN A 77 15.68 -7.48 -8.02
C ASN A 77 14.15 -7.46 -8.30
N ARG A 78 13.43 -8.53 -7.99
CA ARG A 78 11.96 -8.58 -8.13
C ARG A 78 11.23 -8.48 -6.80
N ASP A 79 11.97 -8.22 -5.73
CA ASP A 79 11.38 -8.03 -4.40
C ASP A 79 11.05 -6.56 -4.20
N ILE A 80 9.81 -6.29 -3.85
CA ILE A 80 9.36 -4.93 -3.61
C ILE A 80 8.93 -4.75 -2.16
N ALA A 81 9.20 -3.57 -1.63
CA ALA A 81 8.71 -3.14 -0.33
C ALA A 81 8.05 -1.77 -0.52
N LEU A 82 6.77 -1.71 -0.20
CA LEU A 82 5.98 -0.49 -0.28
C LEU A 82 5.65 -0.04 1.14
N GLU A 83 6.01 1.19 1.47
CA GLU A 83 5.72 1.76 2.78
C GLU A 83 4.76 2.93 2.64
N ILE A 84 3.73 2.96 3.48
CA ILE A 84 2.79 4.07 3.54
C ILE A 84 2.86 4.65 4.95
N TRP A 85 3.35 5.88 5.03
CA TRP A 85 3.57 6.59 6.28
C TRP A 85 2.46 7.61 6.52
N ASP A 86 1.86 7.57 7.71
CA ASP A 86 0.84 8.52 8.10
C ASP A 86 1.22 9.23 9.41
N HIS A 87 0.58 10.37 9.68
CA HIS A 87 0.82 11.18 10.88
C HIS A 87 -0.36 11.14 11.86
N GLY A 88 -1.32 10.26 11.61
CA GLY A 88 -2.52 10.17 12.43
C GLY A 88 -2.30 9.36 13.71
N ASN A 89 -3.41 9.06 14.37
CA ASN A 89 -3.39 8.23 15.58
C ASN A 89 -3.24 6.74 15.27
N GLY A 90 -3.15 6.40 14.00
CA GLY A 90 -3.10 5.02 13.57
C GLY A 90 -4.48 4.38 13.51
N TYR A 91 -4.49 3.10 13.22
CA TYR A 91 -5.71 2.30 13.19
C TYR A 91 -5.35 0.84 13.50
N GLU A 92 -6.35 0.07 13.93
CA GLU A 92 -6.11 -1.31 14.32
C GLU A 92 -6.17 -2.24 13.10
N MET A 93 -5.01 -2.68 12.63
CA MET A 93 -4.91 -3.69 11.57
C MET A 93 -4.71 -5.09 12.14
N ASP A 94 -4.04 -5.18 13.30
CA ASP A 94 -3.69 -6.46 13.90
C ASP A 94 -4.89 -7.17 14.53
N THR A 95 -6.01 -6.47 14.67
CA THR A 95 -7.23 -7.01 15.26
C THR A 95 -8.28 -7.36 14.20
N TYR A 96 -7.81 -7.86 13.06
CA TYR A 96 -8.71 -8.28 12.00
C TYR A 96 -9.68 -9.36 12.50
N ASN A 97 -10.96 -9.08 12.35
CA ASN A 97 -12.01 -10.05 12.60
C ASN A 97 -12.70 -10.36 11.27
N PRO A 98 -12.86 -11.63 10.91
CA PRO A 98 -13.57 -11.98 9.69
C PRO A 98 -14.96 -11.36 9.69
N PRO A 99 -15.42 -10.80 8.55
CA PRO A 99 -16.78 -10.24 8.49
C PRO A 99 -17.82 -11.31 8.79
N GLN A 100 -18.82 -10.95 9.58
CA GLN A 100 -19.96 -11.81 9.83
C GLN A 100 -20.91 -11.75 8.64
N PRO A 101 -21.55 -12.87 8.27
CA PRO A 101 -22.45 -12.87 7.11
C PRO A 101 -23.61 -11.86 7.22
N GLU A 102 -24.06 -11.58 8.43
CA GLU A 102 -25.16 -10.66 8.68
C GLU A 102 -24.72 -9.20 8.85
N ALA A 103 -23.42 -8.95 8.94
CA ALA A 103 -22.90 -7.62 9.19
C ALA A 103 -22.48 -6.96 7.89
N LYS A 104 -23.02 -5.79 7.60
CA LYS A 104 -22.52 -4.96 6.50
C LYS A 104 -21.23 -4.28 6.98
N GLN A 105 -20.13 -5.01 6.95
CA GLN A 105 -18.85 -4.46 7.32
C GLN A 105 -18.09 -4.07 6.07
N GLU A 106 -17.88 -2.77 5.92
CA GLU A 106 -16.98 -2.26 4.90
C GLU A 106 -15.50 -2.36 5.34
N SER A 107 -15.29 -2.50 6.65
CA SER A 107 -13.95 -2.66 7.24
C SER A 107 -13.66 -4.11 7.56
N GLY A 108 -12.41 -4.53 7.43
CA GLY A 108 -11.96 -5.90 7.67
C GLY A 108 -11.58 -6.63 6.39
N TYR A 109 -12.20 -6.31 5.26
CA TYR A 109 -11.84 -6.90 3.98
C TYR A 109 -10.51 -6.36 3.45
N GLY A 110 -10.17 -5.12 3.78
CA GLY A 110 -8.93 -4.50 3.34
C GLY A 110 -7.71 -5.27 3.82
N TRP A 111 -7.69 -5.66 5.10
CA TRP A 111 -6.62 -6.48 5.65
C TRP A 111 -6.53 -7.81 4.91
N LEU A 112 -7.67 -8.45 4.66
CA LEU A 112 -7.73 -9.73 3.95
C LEU A 112 -7.16 -9.61 2.54
N ILE A 113 -7.56 -8.55 1.82
CA ILE A 113 -7.05 -8.29 0.46
C ILE A 113 -5.53 -8.13 0.49
N MET A 114 -5.02 -7.27 1.37
CA MET A 114 -3.59 -7.03 1.48
C MET A 114 -2.84 -8.31 1.87
N SER A 115 -3.35 -9.06 2.85
CA SER A 115 -2.71 -10.28 3.32
C SER A 115 -2.67 -11.39 2.28
N ARG A 116 -3.66 -11.45 1.40
CA ARG A 116 -3.71 -12.44 0.33
C ARG A 116 -2.86 -12.06 -0.87
N LEU A 117 -2.76 -10.77 -1.16
CA LEU A 117 -2.07 -10.29 -2.35
C LEU A 117 -0.60 -9.96 -2.12
N MET A 118 -0.20 -9.76 -0.86
CA MET A 118 1.19 -9.48 -0.51
C MET A 118 1.77 -10.64 0.30
N ASP A 119 3.08 -10.81 0.24
CA ASP A 119 3.77 -11.85 0.99
C ASP A 119 3.86 -11.51 2.46
N ARG A 120 3.94 -10.21 2.77
CA ARG A 120 4.04 -9.74 4.15
C ARG A 120 3.38 -8.38 4.30
N VAL A 121 2.63 -8.22 5.40
CA VAL A 121 1.98 -6.96 5.76
C VAL A 121 2.27 -6.67 7.23
N ASP A 122 2.90 -5.53 7.50
CA ASP A 122 3.20 -5.07 8.86
C ASP A 122 2.71 -3.63 9.04
N TYR A 123 2.07 -3.35 10.16
CA TYR A 123 1.70 -1.98 10.52
C TYR A 123 2.32 -1.64 11.87
N LYS A 124 3.21 -0.64 11.88
CA LYS A 124 3.92 -0.20 13.07
C LYS A 124 3.49 1.20 13.46
N LEU A 125 3.11 1.35 14.72
CA LEU A 125 2.64 2.62 15.28
C LEU A 125 3.79 3.39 15.91
N GLN A 126 3.71 4.71 15.84
CA GLN A 126 4.54 5.65 16.59
C GLN A 126 6.04 5.50 16.37
N ILE A 127 6.45 5.35 15.12
CA ILE A 127 7.86 5.43 14.74
C ILE A 127 8.19 6.89 14.45
N ASP A 128 8.90 7.56 15.37
CA ASP A 128 9.23 8.99 15.27
C ASP A 128 7.99 9.86 15.02
N GLY A 129 6.90 9.56 15.74
CA GLY A 129 5.65 10.33 15.63
C GLY A 129 4.82 10.01 14.39
N ARG A 130 5.18 8.97 13.65
CA ARG A 130 4.46 8.53 12.46
C ARG A 130 4.12 7.04 12.56
N ASN A 131 3.18 6.61 11.74
CA ASN A 131 2.84 5.19 11.63
C ASN A 131 3.24 4.71 10.23
N CYS A 132 3.64 3.46 10.13
CA CYS A 132 4.10 2.88 8.87
C CYS A 132 3.40 1.56 8.57
N LEU A 133 2.71 1.50 7.43
CA LEU A 133 2.24 0.25 6.85
C LEU A 133 3.27 -0.20 5.83
N LYS A 134 3.86 -1.37 6.05
CA LYS A 134 4.84 -1.96 5.14
C LYS A 134 4.28 -3.19 4.47
N LEU A 135 4.33 -3.20 3.14
CA LEU A 135 3.81 -4.26 2.28
C LEU A 135 4.96 -4.80 1.45
N GLU A 136 5.22 -6.09 1.57
CA GLU A 136 6.32 -6.73 0.86
C GLU A 136 5.80 -7.85 -0.05
N ALA A 137 6.39 -7.96 -1.23
CA ALA A 137 6.09 -9.04 -2.16
C ALA A 137 7.24 -9.27 -3.12
N SER A 138 7.35 -10.51 -3.60
CA SER A 138 8.18 -10.85 -4.75
C SER A 138 7.28 -10.88 -5.97
N LEU A 139 7.67 -10.15 -7.02
CA LEU A 139 6.92 -10.16 -8.27
C LEU A 139 7.42 -11.34 -9.12
N PRO A 140 6.50 -12.25 -9.52
CA PRO A 140 6.93 -13.39 -10.31
C PRO A 140 7.43 -12.98 -11.68
N GLU A 141 8.46 -13.66 -12.14
CA GLU A 141 8.98 -13.46 -13.47
C GLU A 141 7.96 -13.95 -14.49
N LYS A 142 7.86 -13.22 -15.60
CA LYS A 142 6.97 -13.60 -16.70
C LYS A 142 7.42 -14.92 -17.31
N ALA A 143 6.49 -15.83 -17.46
CA ALA A 143 6.74 -17.16 -18.04
C ALA A 143 7.04 -17.06 -19.55
#